data_3c12a6468ecaea7908ea93012593c688
#
_entry.id   3c12a6468ecaea7908ea93012593c688
#
_cell.length_a   1.000
_cell.length_b   1.000
_cell.length_c   1.000
_cell.angle_alpha   90.00
_cell.angle_beta   90.00
_cell.angle_gamma   90.00
#
_symmetry.space_group_name_H-M   'P 1'
#
loop_
_entity.id
_entity.type
_entity.pdbx_description
1 polymer ?
#
loop_
_entity_poly.entity_id
_entity_poly.type
_entity_poly.pdbx_seq_one_letter_code
_entity_poly.pdbx_strand_id
1 'polypeptide(L)'
;MDILLLDQLAPVAVSWLELNFNVSVQPELALDAVALRKEAYKTRAIVFPRQTLVTRELLDFLPKLKVIGRLIGGMDNTDLDFCRGRGIKVIYAGSCHVRSNAEYLLSSLLHLYRAGWAPAATTSQPLARELHGSTVGLLGMSPVAHTLAGMLLPLGVRVIGYDPAVHHTSPIWERLQIQPVALTELMSQSDAVSVQMLDVARFKGFVNDRMLAPCKMNQLWVGISRRGLFEEAALAAALEDGRIDACILDGDDAFPPGPESPLTGLKNLFLTPGLGWQTREASLRASWYVAHRIAGALTAQHTSPGSFLPSASVSLYPHDAAMSSD
;
A
#
# COMPACT_ATOMS: atom_id res chain seq x y z
N MET A 1 -8.48 17.40 -26.19
CA MET A 1 -8.29 16.23 -25.31
C MET A 1 -8.65 16.63 -23.89
N ASP A 2 -9.54 15.88 -23.23
CA ASP A 2 -9.94 16.19 -21.85
C ASP A 2 -9.11 15.40 -20.85
N ILE A 3 -8.89 14.12 -21.13
CA ILE A 3 -8.21 13.20 -20.24
C ILE A 3 -7.07 12.50 -21.00
N LEU A 4 -5.88 12.50 -20.41
CA LEU A 4 -4.71 11.76 -20.87
C LEU A 4 -4.38 10.67 -19.85
N LEU A 5 -4.35 9.43 -20.30
CA LEU A 5 -3.99 8.28 -19.50
C LEU A 5 -2.56 7.85 -19.84
N LEU A 6 -1.66 8.08 -18.89
CA LEU A 6 -0.26 7.64 -18.95
C LEU A 6 -0.06 6.36 -18.12
N ASP A 7 -1.05 5.97 -17.33
CA ASP A 7 -1.09 4.73 -16.57
C ASP A 7 -2.26 3.85 -17.04
N GLN A 8 -2.16 2.56 -16.80
CA GLN A 8 -3.10 1.58 -17.33
C GLN A 8 -4.33 1.43 -16.44
N LEU A 9 -5.45 2.01 -16.85
CA LEU A 9 -6.75 1.76 -16.26
C LEU A 9 -7.38 0.48 -16.82
N ALA A 10 -8.28 -0.12 -16.05
CA ALA A 10 -9.11 -1.22 -16.54
C ALA A 10 -9.93 -0.77 -17.78
N PRO A 11 -9.99 -1.58 -18.86
CA PRO A 11 -10.65 -1.19 -20.11
C PRO A 11 -12.10 -0.71 -19.94
N VAL A 12 -12.85 -1.35 -19.03
CA VAL A 12 -14.24 -0.96 -18.71
C VAL A 12 -14.34 0.46 -18.12
N ALA A 13 -13.34 0.90 -17.36
CA ALA A 13 -13.31 2.25 -16.80
C ALA A 13 -12.90 3.28 -17.86
N VAL A 14 -12.03 2.90 -18.80
CA VAL A 14 -11.66 3.74 -19.97
C VAL A 14 -12.87 3.95 -20.85
N SER A 15 -13.54 2.88 -21.30
CA SER A 15 -14.75 2.96 -22.13
C SER A 15 -15.85 3.80 -21.48
N TRP A 16 -15.99 3.70 -20.15
CA TRP A 16 -16.96 4.55 -19.43
C TRP A 16 -16.59 6.03 -19.47
N LEU A 17 -15.30 6.38 -19.36
CA LEU A 17 -14.84 7.78 -19.49
C LEU A 17 -15.07 8.31 -20.90
N GLU A 18 -14.85 7.48 -21.94
CA GLU A 18 -15.03 7.83 -23.36
C GLU A 18 -16.47 8.19 -23.72
N LEU A 19 -17.47 7.76 -22.93
CA LEU A 19 -18.87 8.14 -23.14
C LEU A 19 -19.09 9.66 -22.99
N ASN A 20 -18.27 10.37 -22.20
CA ASN A 20 -18.51 11.78 -21.86
C ASN A 20 -17.28 12.69 -22.06
N PHE A 21 -16.11 12.12 -22.33
CA PHE A 21 -14.85 12.85 -22.43
C PHE A 21 -14.03 12.38 -23.61
N ASN A 22 -13.25 13.31 -24.18
CA ASN A 22 -12.22 12.94 -25.15
C ASN A 22 -11.01 12.39 -24.41
N VAL A 23 -10.87 11.05 -24.38
CA VAL A 23 -9.82 10.30 -23.67
C VAL A 23 -8.74 9.89 -24.65
N SER A 24 -7.47 10.02 -24.25
CA SER A 24 -6.33 9.50 -24.98
C SER A 24 -5.49 8.62 -24.07
N VAL A 25 -5.11 7.44 -24.54
CA VAL A 25 -4.27 6.47 -23.82
C VAL A 25 -2.90 6.43 -24.47
N GLN A 26 -1.88 6.98 -23.82
CA GLN A 26 -0.53 7.14 -24.36
C GLN A 26 0.52 6.92 -23.24
N PRO A 27 0.68 5.68 -22.76
CA PRO A 27 1.59 5.37 -21.66
C PRO A 27 3.06 5.66 -21.96
N GLU A 28 3.45 5.62 -23.22
CA GLU A 28 4.80 5.94 -23.71
C GLU A 28 5.24 7.37 -23.37
N LEU A 29 4.30 8.31 -23.33
CA LEU A 29 4.60 9.72 -22.99
C LEU A 29 5.06 9.89 -21.53
N ALA A 30 4.83 8.91 -20.67
CA ALA A 30 5.32 8.96 -19.29
C ALA A 30 6.86 8.97 -19.20
N LEU A 31 7.53 8.48 -20.26
CA LEU A 31 9.00 8.38 -20.37
C LEU A 31 9.61 9.51 -21.19
N ASP A 32 8.80 10.31 -21.88
CA ASP A 32 9.24 11.43 -22.71
C ASP A 32 8.64 12.75 -22.25
N ALA A 33 9.38 13.47 -21.42
CA ALA A 33 8.93 14.75 -20.86
C ALA A 33 8.70 15.84 -21.93
N VAL A 34 9.40 15.78 -23.08
CA VAL A 34 9.26 16.78 -24.15
C VAL A 34 7.97 16.52 -24.92
N ALA A 35 7.75 15.28 -25.34
CA ALA A 35 6.52 14.89 -26.02
C ALA A 35 5.29 15.08 -25.11
N LEU A 36 5.40 14.72 -23.81
CA LEU A 36 4.35 14.92 -22.83
C LEU A 36 3.94 16.39 -22.72
N ARG A 37 4.88 17.33 -22.61
CA ARG A 37 4.60 18.78 -22.54
C ARG A 37 3.84 19.27 -23.76
N LYS A 38 4.20 18.81 -24.94
CA LYS A 38 3.56 19.18 -26.22
C LYS A 38 2.13 18.64 -26.31
N GLU A 39 1.95 17.35 -26.04
CA GLU A 39 0.64 16.69 -26.19
C GLU A 39 -0.33 17.07 -25.06
N ALA A 40 0.16 17.24 -23.83
CA ALA A 40 -0.68 17.50 -22.66
C ALA A 40 -1.02 18.97 -22.41
N TYR A 41 -0.52 19.93 -23.22
CA TYR A 41 -0.69 21.38 -23.03
C TYR A 41 -2.16 21.82 -22.85
N LYS A 42 -3.11 21.17 -23.55
CA LYS A 42 -4.55 21.48 -23.48
C LYS A 42 -5.33 20.51 -22.61
N THR A 43 -4.66 19.53 -22.00
CA THR A 43 -5.30 18.45 -21.24
C THR A 43 -5.79 18.97 -19.88
N ARG A 44 -6.98 18.53 -19.47
CA ARG A 44 -7.62 18.94 -18.23
C ARG A 44 -7.38 17.95 -17.08
N ALA A 45 -7.21 16.66 -17.38
CA ALA A 45 -6.89 15.62 -16.40
C ALA A 45 -5.84 14.67 -16.94
N ILE A 46 -4.87 14.27 -16.09
CA ILE A 46 -3.83 13.31 -16.45
C ILE A 46 -3.75 12.24 -15.35
N VAL A 47 -3.72 10.97 -15.76
CA VAL A 47 -3.38 9.86 -14.85
C VAL A 47 -1.93 9.50 -15.07
N PHE A 48 -1.12 9.76 -14.05
CA PHE A 48 0.33 9.51 -14.09
C PHE A 48 0.67 8.16 -13.46
N PRO A 49 1.56 7.38 -14.07
CA PRO A 49 2.10 6.17 -13.44
C PRO A 49 2.96 6.54 -12.22
N ARG A 50 3.07 5.59 -11.30
CA ARG A 50 3.75 5.76 -10.03
C ARG A 50 5.16 6.34 -10.14
N GLN A 51 5.94 5.91 -11.13
CA GLN A 51 7.34 6.28 -11.30
C GLN A 51 7.52 7.73 -11.77
N THR A 52 6.49 8.35 -12.34
CA THR A 52 6.59 9.71 -12.87
C THR A 52 6.66 10.72 -11.75
N LEU A 53 7.74 11.50 -11.72
CA LEU A 53 7.87 12.68 -10.86
C LEU A 53 7.02 13.82 -11.44
N VAL A 54 6.01 14.24 -10.69
CA VAL A 54 5.14 15.37 -11.06
C VAL A 54 5.64 16.60 -10.31
N THR A 55 6.65 17.20 -10.90
CA THR A 55 7.33 18.40 -10.36
C THR A 55 6.65 19.69 -10.82
N ARG A 56 6.98 20.79 -10.15
CA ARG A 56 6.57 22.13 -10.53
C ARG A 56 6.92 22.43 -12.00
N GLU A 57 8.14 22.10 -12.43
CA GLU A 57 8.62 22.33 -13.80
C GLU A 57 7.75 21.63 -14.85
N LEU A 58 7.30 20.40 -14.55
CA LEU A 58 6.35 19.70 -15.42
C LEU A 58 5.00 20.40 -15.43
N LEU A 59 4.47 20.75 -14.25
CA LEU A 59 3.15 21.35 -14.09
C LEU A 59 3.04 22.75 -14.73
N ASP A 60 4.13 23.51 -14.79
CA ASP A 60 4.15 24.84 -15.43
C ASP A 60 3.86 24.77 -16.95
N PHE A 61 4.18 23.64 -17.61
CA PHE A 61 3.84 23.40 -19.01
C PHE A 61 2.39 22.91 -19.23
N LEU A 62 1.62 22.69 -18.16
CA LEU A 62 0.27 22.13 -18.22
C LEU A 62 -0.77 23.16 -17.71
N PRO A 63 -0.98 24.27 -18.44
CA PRO A 63 -1.77 25.41 -17.93
C PRO A 63 -3.26 25.09 -17.78
N LYS A 64 -3.78 24.08 -18.47
CA LYS A 64 -5.19 23.67 -18.41
C LYS A 64 -5.44 22.53 -17.43
N LEU A 65 -4.39 21.98 -16.82
CA LEU A 65 -4.52 20.84 -15.92
C LEU A 65 -5.29 21.22 -14.65
N LYS A 66 -6.29 20.42 -14.33
CA LYS A 66 -7.17 20.59 -13.17
C LYS A 66 -7.17 19.38 -12.25
N VAL A 67 -6.86 18.21 -12.80
CA VAL A 67 -6.93 16.96 -12.05
C VAL A 67 -5.73 16.08 -12.39
N ILE A 68 -5.12 15.52 -11.35
CA ILE A 68 -4.11 14.47 -11.44
C ILE A 68 -4.70 13.21 -10.82
N GLY A 69 -4.66 12.08 -11.53
CA GLY A 69 -4.99 10.75 -11.03
C GLY A 69 -3.73 9.94 -10.74
N ARG A 70 -3.74 9.17 -9.65
CA ARG A 70 -2.72 8.19 -9.28
C ARG A 70 -3.41 6.89 -8.87
N LEU A 71 -3.15 5.79 -9.59
CA LEU A 71 -3.69 4.48 -9.25
C LEU A 71 -3.00 3.89 -8.03
N ILE A 72 -1.68 4.08 -7.94
CA ILE A 72 -0.82 3.50 -6.91
C ILE A 72 0.23 4.54 -6.53
N GLY A 73 0.58 4.64 -5.24
CA GLY A 73 1.67 5.49 -4.75
C GLY A 73 1.64 6.92 -5.27
N GLY A 74 2.77 7.58 -5.22
CA GLY A 74 2.98 8.83 -5.93
C GLY A 74 2.54 10.12 -5.23
N MET A 75 2.17 10.07 -3.96
CA MET A 75 1.97 11.30 -3.17
C MET A 75 3.33 11.97 -2.89
N ASP A 76 4.34 11.18 -2.64
CA ASP A 76 5.73 11.56 -2.46
C ASP A 76 6.42 12.02 -3.77
N ASN A 77 5.89 11.58 -4.91
CA ASN A 77 6.37 11.91 -6.25
C ASN A 77 5.57 13.05 -6.91
N THR A 78 4.79 13.81 -6.13
CA THR A 78 3.94 14.89 -6.64
C THR A 78 4.14 16.14 -5.79
N ASP A 79 4.42 17.26 -6.41
CA ASP A 79 4.49 18.57 -5.74
C ASP A 79 3.06 19.01 -5.33
N LEU A 80 2.63 18.53 -4.16
CA LEU A 80 1.29 18.75 -3.64
C LEU A 80 1.03 20.22 -3.29
N ASP A 81 2.06 20.95 -2.83
CA ASP A 81 1.93 22.36 -2.46
C ASP A 81 1.72 23.21 -3.70
N PHE A 82 2.46 22.93 -4.77
CA PHE A 82 2.27 23.57 -6.05
C PHE A 82 0.89 23.23 -6.66
N CYS A 83 0.47 21.96 -6.59
CA CYS A 83 -0.86 21.55 -7.03
C CYS A 83 -1.95 22.31 -6.28
N ARG A 84 -1.84 22.44 -4.95
CA ARG A 84 -2.78 23.16 -4.10
C ARG A 84 -2.83 24.65 -4.48
N GLY A 85 -1.67 25.28 -4.65
CA GLY A 85 -1.57 26.69 -5.05
C GLY A 85 -2.22 27.00 -6.40
N ARG A 86 -2.19 26.04 -7.35
CA ARG A 86 -2.83 26.14 -8.67
C ARG A 86 -4.27 25.63 -8.73
N GLY A 87 -4.83 25.13 -7.63
CA GLY A 87 -6.16 24.52 -7.61
C GLY A 87 -6.25 23.20 -8.37
N ILE A 88 -5.12 22.50 -8.55
CA ILE A 88 -5.07 21.16 -9.19
C ILE A 88 -5.46 20.13 -8.14
N LYS A 89 -6.52 19.37 -8.40
CA LYS A 89 -6.97 18.28 -7.54
C LYS A 89 -6.15 17.02 -7.77
N VAL A 90 -5.50 16.51 -6.73
CA VAL A 90 -4.80 15.23 -6.79
C VAL A 90 -5.70 14.14 -6.24
N ILE A 91 -5.96 13.10 -7.04
CA ILE A 91 -6.78 11.92 -6.72
C ILE A 91 -5.83 10.73 -6.57
N TYR A 92 -5.86 10.12 -5.39
CA TYR A 92 -5.03 8.99 -5.06
C TYR A 92 -5.89 7.79 -4.63
N ALA A 93 -5.71 6.65 -5.30
CA ALA A 93 -6.52 5.45 -5.10
C ALA A 93 -5.95 4.48 -4.03
N GLY A 94 -5.13 4.97 -3.08
CA GLY A 94 -4.47 4.12 -2.08
C GLY A 94 -5.41 3.26 -1.24
N SER A 95 -6.61 3.76 -0.93
CA SER A 95 -7.62 2.98 -0.20
C SER A 95 -8.13 1.74 -0.96
N CYS A 96 -8.01 1.73 -2.29
CA CYS A 96 -8.45 0.63 -3.13
C CYS A 96 -7.58 -0.63 -2.99
N HIS A 97 -6.38 -0.50 -2.43
CA HIS A 97 -5.41 -1.58 -2.26
C HIS A 97 -5.40 -2.18 -0.85
N VAL A 98 -6.17 -1.62 0.09
CA VAL A 98 -6.16 -2.03 1.50
C VAL A 98 -6.43 -3.52 1.66
N ARG A 99 -7.49 -4.04 1.03
CA ARG A 99 -7.86 -5.46 1.12
C ARG A 99 -6.79 -6.37 0.54
N SER A 100 -6.29 -6.05 -0.64
CA SER A 100 -5.24 -6.82 -1.31
C SER A 100 -3.96 -6.91 -0.46
N ASN A 101 -3.51 -5.77 0.07
CA ASN A 101 -2.35 -5.74 0.96
C ASN A 101 -2.56 -6.56 2.25
N ALA A 102 -3.76 -6.51 2.84
CA ALA A 102 -4.05 -7.30 4.05
C ALA A 102 -4.05 -8.80 3.76
N GLU A 103 -4.60 -9.23 2.62
CA GLU A 103 -4.56 -10.63 2.18
C GLU A 103 -3.13 -11.11 1.87
N TYR A 104 -2.31 -10.24 1.26
CA TYR A 104 -0.89 -10.51 1.06
C TYR A 104 -0.17 -10.74 2.39
N LEU A 105 -0.37 -9.87 3.38
CA LEU A 105 0.25 -10.01 4.70
C LEU A 105 -0.21 -11.28 5.42
N LEU A 106 -1.51 -11.61 5.35
CA LEU A 106 -2.04 -12.86 5.91
C LEU A 106 -1.41 -14.09 5.24
N SER A 107 -1.33 -14.09 3.91
CA SER A 107 -0.71 -15.20 3.17
C SER A 107 0.78 -15.34 3.51
N SER A 108 1.48 -14.21 3.65
CA SER A 108 2.89 -14.17 4.05
C SER A 108 3.11 -14.73 5.47
N LEU A 109 2.24 -14.37 6.43
CA LEU A 109 2.25 -14.95 7.77
C LEU A 109 2.05 -16.46 7.72
N LEU A 110 1.02 -16.94 7.05
CA LEU A 110 0.74 -18.37 6.91
C LEU A 110 1.90 -19.11 6.23
N HIS A 111 2.53 -18.49 5.24
CA HIS A 111 3.71 -19.05 4.58
C HIS A 111 4.89 -19.21 5.56
N LEU A 112 5.22 -18.18 6.32
CA LEU A 112 6.30 -18.22 7.30
C LEU A 112 6.03 -19.20 8.44
N TYR A 113 4.79 -19.26 8.94
CA TYR A 113 4.40 -20.24 9.97
C TYR A 113 4.54 -21.69 9.50
N ARG A 114 4.50 -21.95 8.19
CA ARG A 114 4.74 -23.26 7.58
C ARG A 114 6.22 -23.46 7.19
N ALA A 115 7.14 -22.79 7.88
CA ALA A 115 8.58 -22.87 7.68
C ALA A 115 9.04 -22.53 6.24
N GLY A 116 8.34 -21.57 5.62
CA GLY A 116 8.76 -20.95 4.35
C GLY A 116 8.88 -21.94 3.19
N TRP A 117 8.16 -23.07 3.21
CA TRP A 117 8.24 -24.08 2.13
C TRP A 117 9.69 -24.50 1.84
N ALA A 118 10.48 -24.69 2.90
CA ALA A 118 11.87 -25.17 2.75
C ALA A 118 11.90 -26.39 1.82
N PRO A 119 12.78 -26.42 0.81
CA PRO A 119 12.90 -27.59 -0.05
C PRO A 119 13.22 -28.79 0.82
N ALA A 120 12.55 -29.91 0.59
CA ALA A 120 12.56 -31.13 1.38
C ALA A 120 13.92 -31.88 1.36
N ALA A 121 15.04 -31.19 1.49
CA ALA A 121 16.38 -31.72 1.30
C ALA A 121 17.16 -32.00 2.61
N THR A 122 16.59 -31.68 3.79
CA THR A 122 17.30 -31.94 5.06
C THR A 122 16.44 -32.75 6.02
N THR A 123 17.00 -33.83 6.50
CA THR A 123 16.41 -34.77 7.47
C THR A 123 16.14 -34.20 8.86
N SER A 124 16.36 -32.90 9.05
CA SER A 124 16.19 -32.18 10.33
C SER A 124 15.50 -30.83 10.13
N GLN A 125 14.35 -30.77 9.42
CA GLN A 125 13.57 -29.55 9.37
C GLN A 125 12.88 -29.30 10.72
N PRO A 126 12.90 -28.04 11.24
CA PRO A 126 12.09 -27.69 12.39
C PRO A 126 10.61 -27.89 12.03
N LEU A 127 9.83 -28.35 13.00
CA LEU A 127 8.38 -28.50 12.83
C LEU A 127 7.75 -27.13 12.52
N ALA A 128 6.87 -27.10 11.52
CA ALA A 128 6.05 -25.93 11.24
C ALA A 128 5.16 -25.60 12.44
N ARG A 129 4.80 -24.32 12.57
CA ARG A 129 3.94 -23.82 13.65
C ARG A 129 2.53 -23.55 13.12
N GLU A 130 1.56 -23.52 14.02
CA GLU A 130 0.22 -23.02 13.73
C GLU A 130 0.12 -21.55 14.06
N LEU A 131 -0.63 -20.80 13.25
CA LEU A 131 -0.94 -19.41 13.52
C LEU A 131 -1.95 -19.24 14.67
N HIS A 132 -2.84 -20.25 14.83
CA HIS A 132 -3.81 -20.28 15.93
C HIS A 132 -3.10 -20.25 17.30
N GLY A 133 -3.62 -19.44 18.22
CA GLY A 133 -3.04 -19.28 19.57
C GLY A 133 -1.77 -18.44 19.63
N SER A 134 -1.24 -17.98 18.50
CA SER A 134 -0.07 -17.11 18.47
C SER A 134 -0.43 -15.64 18.76
N THR A 135 0.56 -14.83 19.09
CA THR A 135 0.44 -13.39 19.24
C THR A 135 1.06 -12.69 18.01
N VAL A 136 0.24 -11.92 17.28
CA VAL A 136 0.69 -11.09 16.17
C VAL A 136 0.70 -9.62 16.59
N GLY A 137 1.85 -8.98 16.51
CA GLY A 137 2.05 -7.56 16.76
C GLY A 137 1.86 -6.74 15.47
N LEU A 138 0.99 -5.73 15.52
CA LEU A 138 0.79 -4.78 14.43
C LEU A 138 1.60 -3.51 14.74
N LEU A 139 2.63 -3.27 13.93
CA LEU A 139 3.44 -2.06 13.98
C LEU A 139 2.93 -1.06 12.93
N GLY A 140 2.17 -0.06 13.40
CA GLY A 140 1.43 0.88 12.58
C GLY A 140 -0.04 0.50 12.43
N MET A 141 -0.92 1.48 12.68
CA MET A 141 -2.38 1.33 12.65
C MET A 141 -2.98 1.89 11.36
N SER A 142 -2.42 1.48 10.22
CA SER A 142 -2.94 1.83 8.90
C SER A 142 -4.28 1.11 8.61
N PRO A 143 -5.07 1.54 7.62
CA PRO A 143 -6.27 0.79 7.20
C PRO A 143 -5.99 -0.68 6.83
N VAL A 144 -4.77 -0.99 6.37
CA VAL A 144 -4.33 -2.37 6.12
C VAL A 144 -4.23 -3.16 7.41
N ALA A 145 -3.65 -2.57 8.47
CA ALA A 145 -3.59 -3.19 9.80
C ALA A 145 -4.98 -3.49 10.36
N HIS A 146 -5.93 -2.56 10.18
CA HIS A 146 -7.33 -2.76 10.59
C HIS A 146 -7.95 -3.97 9.90
N THR A 147 -7.76 -4.06 8.59
CA THR A 147 -8.29 -5.17 7.78
C THR A 147 -7.62 -6.50 8.15
N LEU A 148 -6.30 -6.48 8.34
CA LEU A 148 -5.53 -7.67 8.74
C LEU A 148 -5.96 -8.17 10.12
N ALA A 149 -6.17 -7.28 11.10
CA ALA A 149 -6.68 -7.66 12.42
C ALA A 149 -8.01 -8.39 12.32
N GLY A 150 -8.96 -7.85 11.51
CA GLY A 150 -10.25 -8.50 11.26
C GLY A 150 -10.14 -9.88 10.60
N MET A 151 -9.04 -10.17 9.90
CA MET A 151 -8.78 -11.49 9.33
C MET A 151 -8.10 -12.43 10.33
N LEU A 152 -7.24 -11.92 11.22
CA LEU A 152 -6.47 -12.70 12.19
C LEU A 152 -7.31 -13.16 13.38
N LEU A 153 -8.19 -12.30 13.89
CA LEU A 153 -9.01 -12.61 15.08
C LEU A 153 -9.87 -13.87 14.91
N PRO A 154 -10.59 -14.10 13.80
CA PRO A 154 -11.34 -15.34 13.58
C PRO A 154 -10.47 -16.60 13.51
N LEU A 155 -9.18 -16.45 13.23
CA LEU A 155 -8.20 -17.56 13.23
C LEU A 155 -7.67 -17.90 14.63
N GLY A 156 -8.19 -17.23 15.68
CA GLY A 156 -7.77 -17.48 17.06
C GLY A 156 -6.42 -16.83 17.41
N VAL A 157 -6.01 -15.80 16.70
CA VAL A 157 -4.78 -15.04 16.93
C VAL A 157 -5.02 -13.96 17.98
N ARG A 158 -4.13 -13.82 18.96
CA ARG A 158 -4.09 -12.64 19.84
C ARG A 158 -3.43 -11.50 19.09
N VAL A 159 -4.16 -10.40 18.86
CA VAL A 159 -3.64 -9.22 18.15
C VAL A 159 -3.30 -8.13 19.15
N ILE A 160 -2.03 -7.71 19.15
CA ILE A 160 -1.55 -6.54 19.91
C ILE A 160 -1.06 -5.47 18.91
N GLY A 161 -1.04 -4.20 19.32
CA GLY A 161 -0.69 -3.14 18.36
C GLY A 161 0.01 -1.95 19.00
N TYR A 162 0.85 -1.30 18.18
CA TYR A 162 1.51 -0.04 18.51
C TYR A 162 1.54 0.87 17.29
N ASP A 163 1.22 2.13 17.49
CA ASP A 163 1.40 3.21 16.52
C ASP A 163 1.75 4.50 17.27
N PRO A 164 2.86 5.19 16.93
CA PRO A 164 3.25 6.42 17.62
C PRO A 164 2.27 7.59 17.41
N ALA A 165 1.39 7.50 16.40
CA ALA A 165 0.39 8.52 16.11
C ALA A 165 -1.00 8.22 16.72
N VAL A 166 -1.18 7.03 17.31
CA VAL A 166 -2.47 6.60 17.89
C VAL A 166 -2.33 6.42 19.40
N HIS A 167 -2.97 7.31 20.16
CA HIS A 167 -2.93 7.24 21.61
C HIS A 167 -3.52 5.92 22.13
N HIS A 168 -2.93 5.34 23.18
CA HIS A 168 -3.33 4.03 23.74
C HIS A 168 -4.79 3.98 24.24
N THR A 169 -5.40 5.13 24.57
CA THR A 169 -6.82 5.22 24.97
C THR A 169 -7.76 5.48 23.79
N SER A 170 -7.28 5.49 22.55
CA SER A 170 -8.12 5.70 21.38
C SER A 170 -9.17 4.59 21.26
N PRO A 171 -10.47 4.92 21.03
CA PRO A 171 -11.52 3.91 20.90
C PRO A 171 -11.35 2.97 19.70
N ILE A 172 -10.41 3.26 18.82
CA ILE A 172 -10.10 2.39 17.67
C ILE A 172 -9.59 1.03 18.11
N TRP A 173 -8.83 0.97 19.20
CA TRP A 173 -8.27 -0.27 19.73
C TRP A 173 -9.37 -1.26 20.13
N GLU A 174 -10.32 -0.78 20.93
CA GLU A 174 -11.47 -1.58 21.36
C GLU A 174 -12.35 -2.01 20.17
N ARG A 175 -12.67 -1.07 19.28
CA ARG A 175 -13.47 -1.34 18.08
C ARG A 175 -12.87 -2.42 17.19
N LEU A 176 -11.56 -2.49 17.10
CA LEU A 176 -10.84 -3.48 16.29
C LEU A 176 -10.40 -4.71 17.08
N GLN A 177 -10.73 -4.77 18.37
CA GLN A 177 -10.32 -5.85 19.28
C GLN A 177 -8.80 -6.07 19.30
N ILE A 178 -8.02 -4.97 19.19
CA ILE A 178 -6.56 -4.96 19.24
C ILE A 178 -6.15 -4.44 20.62
N GLN A 179 -5.30 -5.16 21.31
CA GLN A 179 -4.74 -4.70 22.58
C GLN A 179 -3.61 -3.70 22.33
N PRO A 180 -3.76 -2.40 22.70
CA PRO A 180 -2.65 -1.46 22.61
C PRO A 180 -1.58 -1.82 23.64
N VAL A 181 -0.32 -1.78 23.23
CA VAL A 181 0.84 -2.06 24.06
C VAL A 181 1.97 -1.07 23.81
N ALA A 182 2.95 -0.97 24.70
CA ALA A 182 4.16 -0.22 24.43
C ALA A 182 5.00 -0.91 23.35
N LEU A 183 5.86 -0.15 22.65
CA LEU A 183 6.69 -0.69 21.57
C LEU A 183 7.57 -1.86 22.04
N THR A 184 8.17 -1.74 23.23
CA THR A 184 8.98 -2.81 23.84
C THR A 184 8.18 -4.06 24.15
N GLU A 185 6.93 -3.89 24.57
CA GLU A 185 6.01 -5.01 24.82
C GLU A 185 5.57 -5.67 23.50
N LEU A 186 5.31 -4.88 22.45
CA LEU A 186 5.02 -5.41 21.13
C LEU A 186 6.16 -6.31 20.66
N MET A 187 7.41 -5.86 20.77
CA MET A 187 8.58 -6.63 20.37
C MET A 187 8.78 -7.90 21.20
N SER A 188 8.61 -7.81 22.54
CA SER A 188 8.87 -8.93 23.45
C SER A 188 7.72 -9.96 23.52
N GLN A 189 6.48 -9.58 23.20
CA GLN A 189 5.33 -10.48 23.30
C GLN A 189 4.93 -11.14 21.98
N SER A 190 5.24 -10.53 20.84
CA SER A 190 4.84 -11.05 19.53
C SER A 190 5.58 -12.32 19.14
N ASP A 191 4.87 -13.27 18.57
CA ASP A 191 5.42 -14.43 17.86
C ASP A 191 5.68 -14.07 16.39
N ALA A 192 4.85 -13.16 15.86
CA ALA A 192 5.10 -12.54 14.56
C ALA A 192 4.78 -11.03 14.62
N VAL A 193 5.48 -10.24 13.80
CA VAL A 193 5.29 -8.80 13.67
C VAL A 193 4.89 -8.46 12.23
N SER A 194 3.80 -7.71 12.09
CA SER A 194 3.37 -7.17 10.80
C SER A 194 3.58 -5.65 10.77
N VAL A 195 4.34 -5.18 9.78
CA VAL A 195 4.77 -3.77 9.68
C VAL A 195 4.02 -3.07 8.56
N GLN A 196 3.24 -2.02 8.93
CA GLN A 196 2.46 -1.20 8.00
C GLN A 196 2.60 0.29 8.30
N MET A 197 3.76 0.72 8.75
CA MET A 197 4.03 2.13 9.02
C MET A 197 4.14 2.93 7.73
N LEU A 198 3.74 4.20 7.79
CA LEU A 198 3.90 5.12 6.68
C LEU A 198 5.38 5.39 6.41
N ASP A 199 5.74 5.41 5.13
CA ASP A 199 7.06 5.86 4.70
C ASP A 199 7.11 7.38 4.66
N VAL A 200 7.53 7.95 5.78
CA VAL A 200 7.77 9.39 5.93
C VAL A 200 9.16 9.61 6.53
N ALA A 201 9.77 10.73 6.20
CA ALA A 201 11.16 11.02 6.58
C ALA A 201 11.47 10.83 8.07
N ARG A 202 10.50 11.12 8.96
CA ARG A 202 10.66 10.96 10.44
C ARG A 202 10.77 9.50 10.89
N PHE A 203 10.38 8.53 10.05
CA PHE A 203 10.44 7.10 10.37
C PHE A 203 11.56 6.37 9.62
N LYS A 204 12.42 7.10 8.92
CA LYS A 204 13.62 6.50 8.31
C LYS A 204 14.50 5.88 9.39
N GLY A 205 14.83 4.58 9.23
CA GLY A 205 15.61 3.83 10.23
C GLY A 205 14.90 3.64 11.58
N PHE A 206 13.57 3.71 11.62
CA PHE A 206 12.79 3.54 12.85
C PHE A 206 12.98 2.14 13.45
N VAL A 207 13.02 1.12 12.60
CA VAL A 207 13.33 -0.26 13.01
C VAL A 207 14.85 -0.40 13.05
N ASN A 208 15.41 -0.20 14.22
CA ASN A 208 16.85 -0.21 14.50
C ASN A 208 17.21 -1.23 15.60
N ASP A 209 18.48 -1.34 15.92
CA ASP A 209 18.99 -2.32 16.89
C ASP A 209 18.35 -2.17 18.28
N ARG A 210 18.16 -0.92 18.76
CA ARG A 210 17.47 -0.67 20.03
C ARG A 210 16.04 -1.20 20.05
N MET A 211 15.34 -1.06 18.94
CA MET A 211 13.97 -1.56 18.81
C MET A 211 13.94 -3.08 18.72
N LEU A 212 14.91 -3.69 18.04
CA LEU A 212 14.98 -5.14 17.85
C LEU A 212 15.57 -5.89 19.06
N ALA A 213 16.24 -5.19 19.99
CA ALA A 213 16.87 -5.79 21.18
C ALA A 213 15.88 -6.62 22.05
N PRO A 214 14.64 -6.20 22.32
CA PRO A 214 13.68 -6.97 23.12
C PRO A 214 12.94 -8.06 22.35
N CYS A 215 13.23 -8.30 21.07
CA CYS A 215 12.56 -9.34 20.29
C CYS A 215 12.72 -10.72 20.91
N LYS A 216 11.66 -11.53 20.86
CA LYS A 216 11.78 -12.96 21.13
C LYS A 216 12.70 -13.61 20.09
N MET A 217 13.35 -14.69 20.47
CA MET A 217 14.00 -15.55 19.47
C MET A 217 12.95 -16.17 18.53
N ASN A 218 13.33 -16.36 17.29
CA ASN A 218 12.53 -16.99 16.24
C ASN A 218 11.20 -16.23 15.92
N GLN A 219 11.20 -14.90 16.02
CA GLN A 219 10.09 -14.09 15.53
C GLN A 219 9.97 -14.15 14.00
N LEU A 220 8.73 -14.10 13.51
CA LEU A 220 8.44 -13.98 12.08
C LEU A 220 8.02 -12.55 11.75
N TRP A 221 8.56 -12.01 10.66
CA TRP A 221 8.25 -10.64 10.27
C TRP A 221 7.66 -10.56 8.87
N VAL A 222 6.60 -9.77 8.72
CA VAL A 222 5.99 -9.45 7.43
C VAL A 222 5.74 -7.96 7.32
N GLY A 223 5.85 -7.38 6.14
CA GLY A 223 5.62 -5.95 5.98
C GLY A 223 5.31 -5.55 4.55
N ILE A 224 4.60 -4.42 4.43
CA ILE A 224 4.36 -3.69 3.18
C ILE A 224 4.99 -2.29 3.23
N SER A 225 5.96 -2.10 4.11
CA SER A 225 6.67 -0.84 4.28
C SER A 225 7.97 -0.85 3.50
N ARG A 226 8.38 0.30 2.99
CA ARG A 226 9.65 0.46 2.29
C ARG A 226 10.84 0.13 3.20
N ARG A 227 11.94 -0.35 2.59
CA ARG A 227 13.19 -0.67 3.30
C ARG A 227 13.74 0.50 4.11
N GLY A 228 13.52 1.74 3.67
CA GLY A 228 13.95 2.94 4.39
C GLY A 228 13.44 3.05 5.82
N LEU A 229 12.38 2.29 6.19
CA LEU A 229 11.92 2.17 7.57
C LEU A 229 12.92 1.40 8.46
N PHE A 230 13.70 0.51 7.87
CA PHE A 230 14.66 -0.35 8.56
C PHE A 230 16.06 0.22 8.48
N GLU A 231 16.79 0.14 9.59
CA GLU A 231 18.23 0.20 9.57
C GLU A 231 18.74 -1.15 9.06
N GLU A 232 19.27 -1.20 7.83
CA GLU A 232 19.57 -2.46 7.15
C GLU A 232 20.56 -3.33 7.93
N ALA A 233 21.56 -2.73 8.57
CA ALA A 233 22.51 -3.46 9.39
C ALA A 233 21.87 -4.11 10.62
N ALA A 234 20.91 -3.42 11.26
CA ALA A 234 20.18 -3.95 12.41
C ALA A 234 19.24 -5.11 12.02
N LEU A 235 18.56 -4.98 10.87
CA LEU A 235 17.72 -6.04 10.34
C LEU A 235 18.57 -7.28 9.96
N ALA A 236 19.70 -7.08 9.29
CA ALA A 236 20.62 -8.15 8.93
C ALA A 236 21.11 -8.91 10.17
N ALA A 237 21.60 -8.19 11.18
CA ALA A 237 22.05 -8.78 12.43
C ALA A 237 20.97 -9.59 13.14
N ALA A 238 19.73 -9.08 13.18
CA ALA A 238 18.60 -9.77 13.81
C ALA A 238 18.17 -11.03 13.05
N LEU A 239 18.36 -11.08 11.71
CA LEU A 239 18.12 -12.25 10.88
C LEU A 239 19.24 -13.31 11.03
N GLU A 240 20.49 -12.86 11.20
CA GLU A 240 21.65 -13.72 11.36
C GLU A 240 21.72 -14.37 12.75
N ASP A 241 21.36 -13.63 13.81
CA ASP A 241 21.41 -14.11 15.20
C ASP A 241 20.14 -14.86 15.63
N GLY A 242 19.11 -14.92 14.77
CA GLY A 242 17.88 -15.69 14.99
C GLY A 242 16.85 -14.99 15.89
N ARG A 243 17.02 -13.70 16.24
CA ARG A 243 15.93 -12.90 16.81
C ARG A 243 14.76 -12.85 15.81
N ILE A 244 15.07 -12.66 14.55
CA ILE A 244 14.12 -12.80 13.44
C ILE A 244 14.46 -14.08 12.68
N ASP A 245 13.58 -15.08 12.74
CA ASP A 245 13.75 -16.35 12.04
C ASP A 245 13.61 -16.19 10.52
N ALA A 246 12.57 -15.45 10.09
CA ALA A 246 12.37 -15.10 8.69
C ALA A 246 11.56 -13.80 8.53
N CYS A 247 11.80 -13.11 7.42
CA CYS A 247 11.19 -11.83 7.11
C CYS A 247 10.72 -11.77 5.65
N ILE A 248 9.47 -11.36 5.41
CA ILE A 248 8.93 -11.03 4.08
C ILE A 248 8.61 -9.54 4.07
N LEU A 249 9.27 -8.77 3.18
CA LEU A 249 8.96 -7.36 2.97
C LEU A 249 8.54 -7.12 1.53
N ASP A 250 7.38 -6.50 1.38
CA ASP A 250 6.85 -6.07 0.09
C ASP A 250 6.98 -4.55 -0.06
N GLY A 251 7.75 -4.12 -1.03
CA GLY A 251 8.00 -2.71 -1.25
C GLY A 251 8.49 -2.43 -2.67
N ASP A 252 8.51 -1.15 -3.00
CA ASP A 252 8.89 -0.67 -4.32
C ASP A 252 10.30 -0.09 -4.38
N ASP A 253 11.07 -0.28 -3.34
CA ASP A 253 12.46 0.12 -3.33
C ASP A 253 13.28 -0.71 -4.31
N ALA A 254 14.48 -0.22 -4.63
CA ALA A 254 15.38 -0.90 -5.55
C ALA A 254 15.50 -2.39 -5.17
N PHE A 255 14.97 -3.25 -6.03
CA PHE A 255 14.99 -4.70 -5.86
C PHE A 255 15.79 -5.33 -7.00
N PRO A 256 16.72 -6.25 -6.75
CA PRO A 256 17.24 -6.69 -5.45
C PRO A 256 18.08 -5.60 -4.74
N PRO A 257 18.41 -5.77 -3.45
CA PRO A 257 19.33 -4.88 -2.74
C PRO A 257 20.66 -4.77 -3.51
N GLY A 258 21.28 -3.59 -3.46
CA GLY A 258 22.61 -3.42 -4.06
C GLY A 258 23.64 -4.39 -3.45
N PRO A 259 24.75 -4.70 -4.15
CA PRO A 259 25.73 -5.66 -3.70
C PRO A 259 26.38 -5.29 -2.36
N GLU A 260 26.43 -4.01 -2.02
CA GLU A 260 26.98 -3.49 -0.75
C GLU A 260 25.96 -3.52 0.41
N SER A 261 24.71 -3.85 0.16
CA SER A 261 23.70 -3.90 1.23
C SER A 261 23.95 -5.12 2.14
N PRO A 262 23.93 -4.93 3.47
CA PRO A 262 24.06 -6.04 4.43
C PRO A 262 22.91 -7.05 4.33
N LEU A 263 21.82 -6.71 3.63
CA LEU A 263 20.68 -7.61 3.37
C LEU A 263 20.94 -8.59 2.22
N THR A 264 22.03 -8.40 1.45
CA THR A 264 22.32 -9.21 0.28
C THR A 264 22.78 -10.62 0.69
N GLY A 265 22.15 -11.64 0.10
CA GLY A 265 22.51 -13.05 0.33
C GLY A 265 21.89 -13.68 1.57
N LEU A 266 21.11 -12.95 2.36
CA LEU A 266 20.36 -13.54 3.49
C LEU A 266 19.29 -14.50 2.97
N LYS A 267 19.31 -15.74 3.46
CA LYS A 267 18.41 -16.81 2.98
C LYS A 267 17.01 -16.75 3.59
N ASN A 268 16.87 -16.06 4.71
CA ASN A 268 15.64 -15.91 5.48
C ASN A 268 15.01 -14.52 5.31
N LEU A 269 15.49 -13.72 4.35
CA LEU A 269 14.87 -12.46 3.93
C LEU A 269 14.29 -12.60 2.52
N PHE A 270 12.99 -12.40 2.40
CA PHE A 270 12.25 -12.44 1.15
C PHE A 270 11.75 -11.04 0.81
N LEU A 271 12.26 -10.47 -0.26
CA LEU A 271 11.85 -9.15 -0.73
C LEU A 271 10.99 -9.32 -1.98
N THR A 272 9.85 -8.62 -2.05
CA THR A 272 8.97 -8.63 -3.20
C THR A 272 8.74 -7.21 -3.73
N PRO A 273 8.62 -7.03 -5.07
CA PRO A 273 8.56 -5.72 -5.71
C PRO A 273 7.12 -5.15 -5.73
N GLY A 274 6.47 -5.03 -4.58
CA GLY A 274 5.12 -4.48 -4.48
C GLY A 274 4.03 -5.43 -4.98
N LEU A 275 4.09 -6.71 -4.59
CA LEU A 275 3.07 -7.70 -4.99
C LEU A 275 1.75 -7.53 -4.23
N GLY A 276 1.79 -7.00 -3.03
CA GLY A 276 0.63 -6.91 -2.15
C GLY A 276 -0.54 -6.11 -2.74
N TRP A 277 -0.28 -5.11 -3.55
CA TRP A 277 -1.32 -4.32 -4.21
C TRP A 277 -1.69 -4.84 -5.61
N GLN A 278 -0.93 -5.76 -6.21
CA GLN A 278 -1.08 -6.22 -7.59
C GLN A 278 -2.13 -7.32 -7.73
N THR A 279 -3.41 -6.98 -7.53
CA THR A 279 -4.54 -7.90 -7.78
C THR A 279 -5.51 -7.32 -8.81
N ARG A 280 -6.21 -8.19 -9.54
CA ARG A 280 -7.23 -7.79 -10.53
C ARG A 280 -8.30 -6.91 -9.91
N GLU A 281 -8.77 -7.29 -8.73
CA GLU A 281 -9.82 -6.61 -7.98
C GLU A 281 -9.35 -5.23 -7.47
N ALA A 282 -8.13 -5.13 -6.97
CA ALA A 282 -7.56 -3.85 -6.54
C ALA A 282 -7.35 -2.90 -7.72
N SER A 283 -6.83 -3.41 -8.85
CA SER A 283 -6.67 -2.64 -10.09
C SER A 283 -8.02 -2.14 -10.62
N LEU A 284 -9.05 -3.00 -10.62
CA LEU A 284 -10.39 -2.61 -11.03
C LEU A 284 -10.99 -1.53 -10.13
N ARG A 285 -10.92 -1.71 -8.81
CA ARG A 285 -11.38 -0.70 -7.83
C ARG A 285 -10.65 0.63 -8.00
N ALA A 286 -9.32 0.60 -8.15
CA ALA A 286 -8.52 1.80 -8.33
C ALA A 286 -8.87 2.54 -9.63
N SER A 287 -9.05 1.80 -10.74
CA SER A 287 -9.46 2.35 -12.02
C SER A 287 -10.81 3.06 -11.93
N TRP A 288 -11.82 2.41 -11.35
CA TRP A 288 -13.14 3.02 -11.14
C TRP A 288 -13.10 4.21 -10.19
N TYR A 289 -12.35 4.11 -9.08
CA TYR A 289 -12.20 5.21 -8.14
C TYR A 289 -11.63 6.46 -8.80
N VAL A 290 -10.56 6.30 -9.59
CA VAL A 290 -9.91 7.43 -10.28
C VAL A 290 -10.81 7.95 -11.39
N ALA A 291 -11.42 7.08 -12.22
CA ALA A 291 -12.31 7.47 -13.31
C ALA A 291 -13.51 8.31 -12.82
N HIS A 292 -14.24 7.82 -11.81
CA HIS A 292 -15.39 8.54 -11.25
C HIS A 292 -14.99 9.91 -10.65
N ARG A 293 -13.87 9.96 -9.96
CA ARG A 293 -13.43 11.22 -9.33
C ARG A 293 -12.89 12.22 -10.33
N ILE A 294 -12.23 11.78 -11.40
CA ILE A 294 -11.84 12.64 -12.52
C ILE A 294 -13.10 13.21 -13.19
N ALA A 295 -14.04 12.34 -13.57
CA ALA A 295 -15.30 12.77 -14.20
C ALA A 295 -16.03 13.80 -13.33
N GLY A 296 -16.23 13.51 -12.05
CA GLY A 296 -16.88 14.44 -11.12
C GLY A 296 -16.15 15.78 -10.99
N ALA A 297 -14.82 15.78 -10.97
CA ALA A 297 -14.04 17.02 -10.87
C ALA A 297 -14.07 17.85 -12.17
N LEU A 298 -14.19 17.21 -13.34
CA LEU A 298 -14.28 17.91 -14.63
C LEU A 298 -15.69 18.43 -14.92
N THR A 299 -16.75 17.78 -14.41
CA THR A 299 -18.16 18.19 -14.58
C THR A 299 -18.60 19.22 -13.56
N ALA A 300 -18.16 19.16 -12.30
CA ALA A 300 -18.53 20.09 -11.23
C ALA A 300 -18.20 21.57 -11.54
N GLN A 301 -17.44 21.85 -12.59
CA GLN A 301 -17.10 23.22 -13.03
C GLN A 301 -18.13 23.81 -14.00
N HIS A 302 -19.16 23.05 -14.39
CA HIS A 302 -20.24 23.52 -15.28
C HIS A 302 -21.58 23.74 -14.57
N THR A 303 -21.66 23.43 -13.27
CA THR A 303 -22.88 23.63 -12.48
C THR A 303 -22.57 24.48 -11.27
N SER A 304 -23.30 25.60 -11.13
CA SER A 304 -23.50 26.30 -9.87
C SER A 304 -23.97 25.35 -8.77
N PRO A 305 -23.74 25.62 -7.47
CA PRO A 305 -23.97 24.67 -6.39
C PRO A 305 -25.46 24.36 -6.24
N GLY A 306 -25.88 23.28 -6.83
CA GLY A 306 -27.25 22.78 -6.75
C GLY A 306 -27.35 21.39 -7.37
N SER A 307 -27.49 20.41 -6.49
CA SER A 307 -27.95 19.04 -6.78
C SER A 307 -27.16 18.22 -7.80
N PHE A 308 -26.34 17.31 -7.29
CA PHE A 308 -26.26 15.89 -7.69
C PHE A 308 -25.28 15.17 -6.75
N LEU A 309 -25.83 14.60 -5.69
CA LEU A 309 -25.21 13.45 -5.03
C LEU A 309 -25.84 12.22 -5.70
N PRO A 310 -25.12 11.42 -6.47
CA PRO A 310 -25.56 10.07 -6.73
C PRO A 310 -25.39 9.30 -5.42
N SER A 311 -26.49 8.81 -4.88
CA SER A 311 -26.49 7.74 -3.89
C SER A 311 -25.83 6.52 -4.53
N ALA A 312 -24.58 6.30 -4.26
CA ALA A 312 -23.85 5.18 -4.84
C ALA A 312 -23.51 4.19 -3.75
N SER A 313 -24.42 3.26 -3.51
CA SER A 313 -24.07 1.88 -3.22
C SER A 313 -24.00 1.12 -4.55
N VAL A 314 -22.93 1.28 -5.32
CA VAL A 314 -22.60 0.33 -6.36
C VAL A 314 -21.90 -0.82 -5.66
N SER A 315 -22.63 -1.93 -5.42
CA SER A 315 -22.03 -3.20 -5.04
C SER A 315 -21.01 -3.59 -6.11
N LEU A 316 -19.72 -3.62 -5.74
CA LEU A 316 -18.61 -3.97 -6.61
C LEU A 316 -18.48 -5.49 -6.82
N TYR A 317 -19.41 -6.28 -6.26
CA TYR A 317 -19.43 -7.73 -6.38
C TYR A 317 -20.76 -8.19 -7.00
N PRO A 318 -20.74 -8.94 -8.12
CA PRO A 318 -21.95 -9.50 -8.72
C PRO A 318 -22.69 -10.53 -7.83
N HIS A 319 -22.10 -10.93 -6.71
CA HIS A 319 -22.72 -11.89 -5.77
C HIS A 319 -23.63 -11.27 -4.71
N ASP A 320 -23.58 -9.94 -4.49
CA ASP A 320 -24.46 -9.31 -3.47
C ASP A 320 -25.88 -9.06 -3.95
N ALA A 321 -26.17 -9.26 -5.24
CA ALA A 321 -27.50 -9.12 -5.81
C ALA A 321 -28.43 -10.33 -5.58
N ALA A 322 -27.91 -11.45 -5.05
CA ALA A 322 -28.65 -12.70 -4.90
C ALA A 322 -29.15 -13.00 -3.47
N MET A 323 -28.86 -12.15 -2.48
CA MET A 323 -29.25 -12.39 -1.07
C MET A 323 -30.28 -11.40 -0.51
N SER A 324 -31.02 -10.68 -1.33
CA SER A 324 -32.11 -9.80 -0.89
C SER A 324 -33.47 -10.16 -1.43
N SER A 325 -33.74 -11.46 -1.60
CA SER A 325 -35.07 -11.99 -1.84
C SER A 325 -35.23 -13.28 -1.04
N ASP A 326 -35.61 -13.10 0.23
CA ASP A 326 -36.58 -13.93 0.98
C ASP A 326 -36.90 -13.24 2.30
#